data_002b8e24242a3493050f4df4c4592d1e
#
_entry.id   002b8e24242a3493050f4df4c4592d1e
#
_cell.length_a   1.000
_cell.length_b   1.000
_cell.length_c   1.000
_cell.angle_alpha   90.00
_cell.angle_beta   90.00
_cell.angle_gamma   90.00
#
_symmetry.space_group_name_H-M   'P 1'
#
loop_
_entity.id
_entity.type
_entity.pdbx_description
1 polymer ?
#
loop_
_entity_poly.entity_id
_entity_poly.type
_entity_poly.pdbx_seq_one_letter_code
_entity_poly.pdbx_strand_id
1 'polypeptide(L)'
;MKASFLLLALLALTIGWSLSEEPVQPQRRIAFARNSTLWTANLDGSKARKLTKGDDPCISPDGTKVSFTMSPPQAKDVVRYIAVSDLATGAINVYKGTPSNNCFGPVWSPDGSKILFEIMAENHWRFGLLNGDGSNFRFLELPVRDGGWFSACWAPDGRSIFCQDLEKICRFGVDGQLLGSWEISKIIPKGDMDSSKRLSISDDGKSLLIDANMDEEEPPKDWEGPPPAIWVLDIPSEKATRLTPKKSYAADSCWISNTEFLLVDTGKDAKTSSIYRAAIAGGTPRLLIKNAFNPSVSRQSP
;
A
#
# COMPACT_ATOMS: atom_id res chain seq x y z
N MET A 1 -70.97 -41.58 42.03
CA MET A 1 -70.02 -41.66 40.88
C MET A 1 -69.51 -40.26 40.64
N LYS A 2 -68.22 -39.97 41.03
CA LYS A 2 -67.58 -38.69 40.85
C LYS A 2 -66.44 -38.92 39.83
N ALA A 3 -66.55 -38.29 38.66
CA ALA A 3 -65.53 -38.35 37.63
C ALA A 3 -64.52 -37.20 37.88
N SER A 4 -63.28 -37.57 38.07
CA SER A 4 -62.13 -36.63 38.20
C SER A 4 -61.53 -36.41 36.82
N PHE A 5 -61.53 -35.14 36.34
CA PHE A 5 -60.82 -34.73 35.15
C PHE A 5 -59.37 -34.39 35.54
N LEU A 6 -58.44 -35.11 34.93
CA LEU A 6 -57.00 -34.81 34.99
C LEU A 6 -56.64 -33.84 33.90
N LEU A 7 -56.21 -32.63 34.25
CA LEU A 7 -55.73 -31.63 33.32
C LEU A 7 -54.20 -31.87 33.10
N LEU A 8 -53.80 -32.30 31.90
CA LEU A 8 -52.39 -32.36 31.51
C LEU A 8 -51.99 -30.99 30.96
N ALA A 9 -51.10 -30.31 31.68
CA ALA A 9 -50.45 -29.11 31.17
C ALA A 9 -49.22 -29.49 30.32
N LEU A 10 -49.26 -29.27 29.03
CA LEU A 10 -48.10 -29.34 28.14
C LEU A 10 -47.25 -28.08 28.31
N LEU A 11 -46.07 -28.22 28.88
CA LEU A 11 -45.01 -27.18 28.86
C LEU A 11 -44.31 -27.22 27.50
N ALA A 12 -44.57 -26.27 26.62
CA ALA A 12 -43.80 -26.07 25.41
C ALA A 12 -42.49 -25.32 25.77
N LEU A 13 -41.35 -26.04 25.77
CA LEU A 13 -40.03 -25.41 25.82
C LEU A 13 -39.72 -24.84 24.44
N THR A 14 -39.85 -23.52 24.28
CA THR A 14 -39.32 -22.78 23.14
C THR A 14 -37.82 -22.61 23.34
N ILE A 15 -37.02 -23.44 22.69
CA ILE A 15 -35.57 -23.26 22.54
C ILE A 15 -35.40 -22.12 21.53
N GLY A 16 -35.19 -20.92 22.05
CA GLY A 16 -34.80 -19.77 21.24
C GLY A 16 -33.38 -19.98 20.75
N TRP A 17 -33.21 -20.35 19.49
CA TRP A 17 -31.92 -20.29 18.82
C TRP A 17 -31.62 -18.81 18.55
N SER A 18 -30.78 -18.21 19.38
CA SER A 18 -30.12 -16.96 19.06
C SER A 18 -29.10 -17.27 17.94
N LEU A 19 -29.46 -16.96 16.71
CA LEU A 19 -28.48 -16.86 15.64
C LEU A 19 -27.56 -15.68 16.02
N SER A 20 -26.41 -15.98 16.61
CA SER A 20 -25.34 -15.00 16.68
C SER A 20 -24.95 -14.70 15.23
N GLU A 21 -25.34 -13.53 14.74
CA GLU A 21 -24.79 -13.01 13.48
C GLU A 21 -23.26 -13.02 13.67
N GLU A 22 -22.57 -13.88 12.95
CA GLU A 22 -21.11 -13.80 12.86
C GLU A 22 -20.77 -12.37 12.44
N PRO A 23 -19.79 -11.71 13.10
CA PRO A 23 -19.38 -10.37 12.72
C PRO A 23 -18.97 -10.42 11.23
N VAL A 24 -19.72 -9.66 10.40
CA VAL A 24 -19.40 -9.54 8.98
C VAL A 24 -17.98 -9.00 8.89
N GLN A 25 -17.04 -9.87 8.52
CA GLN A 25 -15.64 -9.49 8.33
C GLN A 25 -15.58 -8.32 7.35
N PRO A 26 -14.90 -7.22 7.68
CA PRO A 26 -14.82 -6.07 6.81
C PRO A 26 -14.28 -6.51 5.45
N GLN A 27 -15.07 -6.30 4.40
CA GLN A 27 -14.70 -6.72 3.06
C GLN A 27 -13.44 -5.97 2.63
N ARG A 28 -12.37 -6.71 2.33
CA ARG A 28 -11.11 -6.15 1.86
C ARG A 28 -11.32 -5.32 0.59
N ARG A 29 -10.63 -4.21 0.50
CA ARG A 29 -10.77 -3.24 -0.58
C ARG A 29 -9.44 -2.91 -1.21
N ILE A 30 -9.52 -2.37 -2.43
CA ILE A 30 -8.40 -1.79 -3.17
C ILE A 30 -8.68 -0.30 -3.33
N ALA A 31 -7.66 0.54 -3.08
CA ALA A 31 -7.61 1.91 -3.57
C ALA A 31 -6.63 1.99 -4.74
N PHE A 32 -6.91 2.80 -5.74
CA PHE A 32 -6.07 2.95 -6.93
C PHE A 32 -6.29 4.31 -7.59
N ALA A 33 -5.40 4.70 -8.49
CA ALA A 33 -5.49 5.90 -9.29
C ALA A 33 -5.91 5.57 -10.73
N ARG A 34 -6.63 6.53 -11.34
CA ARG A 34 -7.00 6.53 -12.75
C ARG A 34 -7.13 7.99 -13.22
N ASN A 35 -6.28 8.42 -14.14
CA ASN A 35 -6.29 9.80 -14.67
C ASN A 35 -6.33 10.85 -13.54
N SER A 36 -5.35 10.83 -12.62
CA SER A 36 -5.26 11.72 -11.44
C SER A 36 -6.55 11.77 -10.61
N THR A 37 -7.30 10.71 -10.62
CA THR A 37 -8.50 10.52 -9.82
C THR A 37 -8.36 9.22 -9.02
N LEU A 38 -8.68 9.29 -7.76
CA LEU A 38 -8.67 8.15 -6.84
C LEU A 38 -9.98 7.39 -6.91
N TRP A 39 -9.87 6.10 -6.82
CA TRP A 39 -10.97 5.14 -6.83
C TRP A 39 -10.79 4.11 -5.72
N THR A 40 -11.88 3.50 -5.32
CA THR A 40 -11.87 2.29 -4.48
C THR A 40 -12.76 1.23 -5.08
N ALA A 41 -12.44 -0.04 -4.85
CA ALA A 41 -13.21 -1.20 -5.28
C ALA A 41 -13.09 -2.32 -4.25
N ASN A 42 -13.92 -3.36 -4.40
CA ASN A 42 -13.68 -4.63 -3.71
C ASN A 42 -12.37 -5.26 -4.19
N LEU A 43 -11.83 -6.23 -3.43
CA LEU A 43 -10.57 -6.91 -3.76
C LEU A 43 -10.62 -7.69 -5.09
N ASP A 44 -11.80 -8.02 -5.59
CA ASP A 44 -12.02 -8.63 -6.90
C ASP A 44 -12.18 -7.62 -8.06
N GLY A 45 -12.03 -6.32 -7.77
CA GLY A 45 -12.22 -5.22 -8.71
C GLY A 45 -13.66 -4.77 -8.92
N SER A 46 -14.63 -5.46 -8.32
CA SER A 46 -16.05 -5.11 -8.41
C SER A 46 -16.38 -3.85 -7.59
N LYS A 47 -17.56 -3.27 -7.83
CA LYS A 47 -18.09 -2.09 -7.12
C LYS A 47 -17.11 -0.91 -7.09
N ALA A 48 -16.38 -0.71 -8.19
CA ALA A 48 -15.47 0.42 -8.30
C ALA A 48 -16.23 1.75 -8.21
N ARG A 49 -15.79 2.64 -7.32
CA ARG A 49 -16.36 3.99 -7.16
C ARG A 49 -15.27 5.05 -7.14
N LYS A 50 -15.58 6.18 -7.77
CA LYS A 50 -14.73 7.37 -7.75
C LYS A 50 -14.75 8.00 -6.36
N LEU A 51 -13.58 8.48 -5.91
CA LEU A 51 -13.42 9.22 -4.65
C LEU A 51 -13.21 10.71 -4.90
N THR A 52 -11.99 11.10 -5.24
CA THR A 52 -11.57 12.49 -5.40
C THR A 52 -10.39 12.59 -6.36
N LYS A 53 -9.94 13.80 -6.67
CA LYS A 53 -8.65 14.03 -7.34
C LYS A 53 -7.50 13.87 -6.34
N GLY A 54 -6.39 13.32 -6.80
CA GLY A 54 -5.18 13.12 -6.01
C GLY A 54 -4.33 12.00 -6.58
N ASP A 55 -3.20 11.74 -5.91
CA ASP A 55 -2.20 10.75 -6.29
C ASP A 55 -1.81 9.90 -5.06
N ASP A 56 -1.06 8.82 -5.26
CA ASP A 56 -0.50 7.94 -4.22
C ASP A 56 -1.52 7.46 -3.17
N PRO A 57 -2.62 6.83 -3.58
CA PRO A 57 -3.63 6.38 -2.62
C PRO A 57 -3.10 5.23 -1.76
N CYS A 58 -3.31 5.32 -0.45
CA CYS A 58 -3.09 4.24 0.48
C CYS A 58 -4.34 4.01 1.32
N ILE A 59 -4.95 2.83 1.20
CA ILE A 59 -6.14 2.48 1.97
C ILE A 59 -5.74 2.08 3.40
N SER A 60 -6.53 2.52 4.38
CA SER A 60 -6.31 2.14 5.79
C SER A 60 -6.44 0.62 5.99
N PRO A 61 -5.77 0.03 7.00
CA PRO A 61 -5.84 -1.41 7.24
C PRO A 61 -7.25 -1.96 7.36
N ASP A 62 -8.14 -1.22 8.01
CA ASP A 62 -9.56 -1.56 8.20
C ASP A 62 -10.44 -1.31 6.95
N GLY A 63 -9.88 -0.74 5.88
CA GLY A 63 -10.59 -0.46 4.64
C GLY A 63 -11.62 0.66 4.72
N THR A 64 -11.58 1.51 5.75
CA THR A 64 -12.58 2.58 5.97
C THR A 64 -12.13 3.95 5.45
N LYS A 65 -10.82 4.16 5.27
CA LYS A 65 -10.24 5.45 4.86
C LYS A 65 -9.22 5.26 3.74
N VAL A 66 -8.97 6.34 2.99
CA VAL A 66 -7.87 6.40 2.00
C VAL A 66 -7.07 7.66 2.28
N SER A 67 -5.78 7.51 2.61
CA SER A 67 -4.82 8.61 2.58
C SER A 67 -4.28 8.79 1.18
N PHE A 68 -3.92 10.02 0.81
CA PHE A 68 -3.45 10.33 -0.53
C PHE A 68 -2.69 11.65 -0.58
N THR A 69 -1.94 11.85 -1.66
CA THR A 69 -1.30 13.12 -2.01
C THR A 69 -2.31 14.03 -2.68
N MET A 70 -2.52 15.23 -2.14
CA MET A 70 -3.39 16.26 -2.70
C MET A 70 -2.56 17.45 -3.18
N SER A 71 -2.67 17.77 -4.46
CA SER A 71 -2.09 18.97 -5.07
C SER A 71 -3.18 20.01 -5.35
N PRO A 72 -3.08 21.25 -4.83
CA PRO A 72 -4.03 22.31 -5.16
C PRO A 72 -3.98 22.65 -6.65
N PRO A 73 -5.13 22.82 -7.34
CA PRO A 73 -5.18 22.93 -8.79
C PRO A 73 -4.56 24.20 -9.38
N GLN A 74 -4.18 25.19 -8.57
CA GLN A 74 -3.62 26.48 -9.02
C GLN A 74 -2.26 26.80 -8.37
N ALA A 75 -1.59 25.84 -7.76
CA ALA A 75 -0.27 26.08 -7.19
C ALA A 75 0.74 26.37 -8.30
N LYS A 76 1.46 27.52 -8.18
CA LYS A 76 2.55 27.89 -9.09
C LYS A 76 3.82 27.08 -8.82
N ASP A 77 3.99 26.63 -7.59
CA ASP A 77 5.10 25.84 -7.12
C ASP A 77 4.63 24.40 -6.80
N VAL A 78 5.57 23.50 -6.50
CA VAL A 78 5.24 22.14 -6.05
C VAL A 78 4.63 22.22 -4.64
N VAL A 79 3.30 22.21 -4.58
CA VAL A 79 2.54 22.19 -3.32
C VAL A 79 1.76 20.88 -3.26
N ARG A 80 2.07 20.06 -2.26
CA ARG A 80 1.45 18.78 -2.01
C ARG A 80 1.19 18.61 -0.53
N TYR A 81 -0.02 18.20 -0.18
CA TYR A 81 -0.43 17.91 1.19
C TYR A 81 -0.86 16.46 1.33
N ILE A 82 -0.72 15.92 2.52
CA ILE A 82 -1.37 14.65 2.86
C ILE A 82 -2.84 14.94 3.17
N ALA A 83 -3.71 14.15 2.57
CA ALA A 83 -5.14 14.20 2.81
C ALA A 83 -5.70 12.81 3.11
N VAL A 84 -6.82 12.75 3.81
CA VAL A 84 -7.53 11.51 4.13
C VAL A 84 -9.00 11.65 3.74
N SER A 85 -9.50 10.71 2.95
CA SER A 85 -10.93 10.56 2.63
C SER A 85 -11.53 9.46 3.49
N ASP A 86 -12.63 9.77 4.18
CA ASP A 86 -13.48 8.78 4.83
C ASP A 86 -14.41 8.13 3.80
N LEU A 87 -14.41 6.81 3.72
CA LEU A 87 -15.14 6.08 2.70
C LEU A 87 -16.65 5.96 2.97
N ALA A 88 -17.09 6.15 4.20
CA ALA A 88 -18.50 6.10 4.54
C ALA A 88 -19.19 7.45 4.29
N THR A 89 -18.54 8.55 4.71
CA THR A 89 -19.11 9.90 4.64
C THR A 89 -18.69 10.66 3.37
N GLY A 90 -17.57 10.30 2.75
CA GLY A 90 -16.94 11.05 1.66
C GLY A 90 -16.22 12.32 2.13
N ALA A 91 -16.13 12.57 3.44
CA ALA A 91 -15.42 13.71 3.99
C ALA A 91 -13.93 13.62 3.69
N ILE A 92 -13.30 14.77 3.38
CA ILE A 92 -11.86 14.87 3.10
C ILE A 92 -11.24 15.82 4.12
N ASN A 93 -10.26 15.33 4.86
CA ASN A 93 -9.43 16.13 5.74
C ASN A 93 -8.05 16.34 5.09
N VAL A 94 -7.62 17.60 5.00
CA VAL A 94 -6.30 17.97 4.45
C VAL A 94 -5.40 18.43 5.57
N TYR A 95 -4.25 17.78 5.73
CA TYR A 95 -3.31 18.06 6.81
C TYR A 95 -2.28 19.11 6.37
N LYS A 96 -2.46 20.34 6.85
CA LYS A 96 -1.62 21.51 6.52
C LYS A 96 -0.69 21.94 7.66
N GLY A 97 -0.72 21.23 8.79
CA GLY A 97 0.09 21.54 9.98
C GLY A 97 1.52 21.00 9.94
N THR A 98 2.03 20.63 8.77
CA THR A 98 3.41 20.18 8.56
C THR A 98 4.34 21.35 8.30
N PRO A 99 5.65 21.27 8.65
CA PRO A 99 6.61 22.36 8.46
C PRO A 99 6.94 22.65 6.98
N SER A 100 6.51 21.80 6.07
CA SER A 100 6.64 21.98 4.61
C SER A 100 5.32 21.68 3.92
N ASN A 101 5.08 22.35 2.82
CA ASN A 101 3.95 22.12 1.94
C ASN A 101 4.29 21.18 0.76
N ASN A 102 5.38 20.44 0.83
CA ASN A 102 5.78 19.46 -0.17
C ASN A 102 5.86 18.06 0.48
N CYS A 103 4.69 17.43 0.65
CA CYS A 103 4.48 16.13 1.26
C CYS A 103 3.80 15.17 0.28
N PHE A 104 4.24 13.91 0.21
CA PHE A 104 3.61 12.91 -0.66
C PHE A 104 3.79 11.46 -0.17
N GLY A 105 3.16 10.51 -0.86
CA GLY A 105 3.34 9.08 -0.63
C GLY A 105 2.91 8.60 0.75
N PRO A 106 1.70 8.92 1.25
CA PRO A 106 1.29 8.53 2.59
C PRO A 106 1.04 7.02 2.69
N VAL A 107 1.52 6.41 3.78
CA VAL A 107 1.30 4.99 4.10
C VAL A 107 0.82 4.82 5.55
N TRP A 108 -0.26 4.07 5.73
CA TRP A 108 -0.83 3.77 7.03
C TRP A 108 0.01 2.77 7.81
N SER A 109 0.16 3.00 9.13
CA SER A 109 0.67 1.95 10.03
C SER A 109 -0.28 0.74 10.07
N PRO A 110 0.23 -0.46 10.39
CA PRO A 110 -0.57 -1.69 10.40
C PRO A 110 -1.81 -1.65 11.31
N ASP A 111 -1.76 -0.87 12.39
CA ASP A 111 -2.86 -0.65 13.33
C ASP A 111 -3.79 0.52 12.94
N GLY A 112 -3.48 1.22 11.83
CA GLY A 112 -4.25 2.38 11.37
C GLY A 112 -4.13 3.63 12.25
N SER A 113 -3.26 3.63 13.26
CA SER A 113 -3.12 4.77 14.19
C SER A 113 -2.28 5.91 13.65
N LYS A 114 -1.39 5.63 12.66
CA LYS A 114 -0.42 6.60 12.14
C LYS A 114 -0.36 6.61 10.62
N ILE A 115 0.10 7.74 10.08
CA ILE A 115 0.40 7.92 8.66
C ILE A 115 1.86 8.39 8.56
N LEU A 116 2.68 7.60 7.87
CA LEU A 116 4.04 7.93 7.46
C LEU A 116 4.00 8.48 6.05
N PHE A 117 4.82 9.49 5.74
CA PHE A 117 4.85 10.10 4.41
C PHE A 117 6.20 10.78 4.16
N GLU A 118 6.51 11.05 2.91
CA GLU A 118 7.69 11.80 2.51
C GLU A 118 7.43 13.30 2.60
N ILE A 119 8.40 14.04 3.13
CA ILE A 119 8.34 15.49 3.28
C ILE A 119 9.69 16.11 2.92
N MET A 120 9.67 17.12 2.03
CA MET A 120 10.85 17.94 1.73
C MET A 120 11.02 18.97 2.84
N ALA A 121 12.07 18.83 3.62
CA ALA A 121 12.43 19.78 4.67
C ALA A 121 13.95 19.99 4.71
N GLU A 122 14.39 21.24 4.89
CA GLU A 122 15.82 21.59 4.96
C GLU A 122 16.64 21.07 3.76
N ASN A 123 16.05 21.10 2.56
CA ASN A 123 16.62 20.61 1.31
C ASN A 123 16.90 19.07 1.24
N HIS A 124 16.28 18.30 2.12
CA HIS A 124 16.38 16.83 2.11
C HIS A 124 15.00 16.20 2.16
N TRP A 125 14.86 15.03 1.56
CA TRP A 125 13.70 14.17 1.74
C TRP A 125 13.81 13.43 3.08
N ARG A 126 12.81 13.59 3.91
CA ARG A 126 12.67 12.96 5.23
C ARG A 126 11.31 12.29 5.33
N PHE A 127 11.13 11.50 6.37
CA PHE A 127 9.81 11.00 6.71
C PHE A 127 9.15 11.83 7.80
N GLY A 128 7.92 12.26 7.52
CA GLY A 128 6.99 12.81 8.48
C GLY A 128 6.07 11.72 9.02
N LEU A 129 5.67 11.84 10.27
CA LEU A 129 4.73 10.97 10.94
C LEU A 129 3.61 11.79 11.57
N LEU A 130 2.36 11.42 11.28
CA LEU A 130 1.14 11.97 11.87
C LEU A 130 0.34 10.87 12.54
N ASN A 131 -0.50 11.23 13.51
CA ASN A 131 -1.60 10.35 13.88
C ASN A 131 -2.61 10.24 12.71
N GLY A 132 -3.42 9.19 12.68
CA GLY A 132 -4.41 8.98 11.63
C GLY A 132 -5.49 10.07 11.53
N ASP A 133 -5.62 10.93 12.54
CA ASP A 133 -6.49 12.12 12.56
C ASP A 133 -5.77 13.41 12.10
N GLY A 134 -4.48 13.32 11.76
CA GLY A 134 -3.65 14.44 11.33
C GLY A 134 -2.99 15.23 12.45
N SER A 135 -3.16 14.83 13.71
CA SER A 135 -2.50 15.45 14.86
C SER A 135 -1.06 14.91 15.08
N ASN A 136 -0.34 15.55 16.00
CA ASN A 136 0.96 15.10 16.50
C ASN A 136 2.02 14.83 15.42
N PHE A 137 2.23 15.83 14.54
CA PHE A 137 3.34 15.76 13.58
C PHE A 137 4.68 15.63 14.30
N ARG A 138 5.52 14.74 13.81
CA ARG A 138 6.95 14.68 14.11
C ARG A 138 7.74 14.15 12.92
N PHE A 139 9.02 14.45 12.82
CA PHE A 139 9.92 13.73 11.93
C PHE A 139 10.22 12.34 12.48
N LEU A 140 10.43 11.40 11.59
CA LEU A 140 11.10 10.15 11.91
C LEU A 140 12.61 10.43 11.83
N GLU A 141 13.30 10.30 12.97
CA GLU A 141 14.73 10.60 13.05
C GLU A 141 15.54 9.44 12.48
N LEU A 142 15.97 9.59 11.22
CA LEU A 142 16.86 8.67 10.53
C LEU A 142 18.21 9.35 10.26
N PRO A 143 19.29 8.58 10.01
CA PRO A 143 20.57 9.15 9.60
C PRO A 143 20.42 10.06 8.36
N VAL A 144 21.08 11.21 8.38
CA VAL A 144 21.07 12.13 7.24
C VAL A 144 21.76 11.47 6.03
N ARG A 145 21.13 11.61 4.86
CA ARG A 145 21.64 11.13 3.58
C ARG A 145 21.54 12.25 2.54
N ASP A 146 22.51 12.30 1.63
CA ASP A 146 22.43 13.15 0.45
C ASP A 146 21.22 12.71 -0.39
N GLY A 147 20.34 13.66 -0.73
CA GLY A 147 19.05 13.36 -1.39
C GLY A 147 17.94 12.93 -0.44
N GLY A 148 18.20 12.13 0.58
CA GLY A 148 17.25 11.73 1.61
C GLY A 148 16.86 10.26 1.61
N TRP A 149 15.68 9.98 2.14
CA TRP A 149 15.06 8.67 2.26
C TRP A 149 13.75 8.62 1.48
N PHE A 150 13.49 7.51 0.79
CA PHE A 150 12.37 7.35 -0.13
C PHE A 150 11.63 6.03 0.08
N SER A 151 10.38 5.97 -0.41
CA SER A 151 9.63 4.73 -0.65
C SER A 151 9.38 3.89 0.60
N ALA A 152 8.95 4.53 1.68
CA ALA A 152 8.73 3.82 2.94
C ALA A 152 7.54 2.86 2.88
N CYS A 153 7.69 1.69 3.51
CA CYS A 153 6.57 0.83 3.89
C CYS A 153 6.72 0.33 5.33
N TRP A 154 5.60 0.19 6.02
CA TRP A 154 5.57 -0.31 7.39
C TRP A 154 5.79 -1.81 7.44
N ALA A 155 6.66 -2.27 8.34
CA ALA A 155 6.68 -3.68 8.73
C ALA A 155 5.39 -4.06 9.49
N PRO A 156 4.97 -5.33 9.44
CA PRO A 156 3.74 -5.78 10.09
C PRO A 156 3.72 -5.59 11.61
N ASP A 157 4.90 -5.51 12.23
CA ASP A 157 5.05 -5.27 13.67
C ASP A 157 4.62 -3.86 14.12
N GLY A 158 4.44 -2.91 13.16
CA GLY A 158 4.13 -1.51 13.45
C GLY A 158 5.25 -0.75 14.18
N ARG A 159 6.41 -1.36 14.36
CA ARG A 159 7.55 -0.82 15.11
C ARG A 159 8.76 -0.52 14.22
N SER A 160 8.73 -0.96 12.98
CA SER A 160 9.79 -0.73 12.02
C SER A 160 9.24 -0.41 10.62
N ILE A 161 10.09 0.20 9.81
CA ILE A 161 9.80 0.54 8.40
C ILE A 161 10.92 0.02 7.51
N PHE A 162 10.60 -0.27 6.25
CA PHE A 162 11.58 -0.40 5.18
C PHE A 162 11.55 0.87 4.35
N CYS A 163 12.72 1.33 3.91
CA CYS A 163 12.89 2.48 3.03
C CYS A 163 14.19 2.34 2.24
N GLN A 164 14.47 3.25 1.30
CA GLN A 164 15.67 3.19 0.47
C GLN A 164 16.31 4.58 0.34
N ASP A 165 17.63 4.60 0.02
CA ASP A 165 18.44 5.80 -0.21
C ASP A 165 19.09 5.82 -1.60
N LEU A 166 18.52 5.11 -2.59
CA LEU A 166 18.97 4.85 -3.96
C LEU A 166 20.12 3.81 -4.07
N GLU A 167 20.88 3.58 -3.02
CA GLU A 167 21.96 2.59 -2.96
C GLU A 167 21.59 1.35 -2.15
N LYS A 168 20.79 1.56 -1.10
CA LYS A 168 20.44 0.52 -0.14
C LYS A 168 18.96 0.55 0.19
N ILE A 169 18.42 -0.63 0.41
CA ILE A 169 17.19 -0.80 1.16
C ILE A 169 17.57 -1.00 2.62
N CYS A 170 16.94 -0.24 3.51
CA CYS A 170 17.19 -0.29 4.95
C CYS A 170 15.91 -0.61 5.71
N ARG A 171 16.04 -1.33 6.81
CA ARG A 171 15.00 -1.48 7.82
C ARG A 171 15.37 -0.68 9.05
N PHE A 172 14.53 0.27 9.46
CA PHE A 172 14.72 1.07 10.66
C PHE A 172 13.59 0.84 11.65
N GLY A 173 13.92 0.83 12.94
CA GLY A 173 12.95 1.04 13.99
C GLY A 173 12.34 2.44 13.92
N VAL A 174 11.13 2.64 14.43
CA VAL A 174 10.52 3.98 14.56
C VAL A 174 11.25 4.89 15.57
N ASP A 175 12.24 4.37 16.27
CA ASP A 175 13.22 5.06 17.11
C ASP A 175 14.51 5.45 16.37
N GLY A 176 14.59 5.13 15.04
CA GLY A 176 15.75 5.43 14.20
C GLY A 176 16.86 4.38 14.22
N GLN A 177 16.74 3.29 15.00
CA GLN A 177 17.74 2.22 15.03
C GLN A 177 17.75 1.46 13.69
N LEU A 178 18.94 1.29 13.09
CA LEU A 178 19.13 0.43 11.93
C LEU A 178 19.00 -1.04 12.33
N LEU A 179 18.06 -1.76 11.73
CA LEU A 179 17.76 -3.17 12.01
C LEU A 179 18.20 -4.11 10.88
N GLY A 180 18.45 -3.59 9.69
CA GLY A 180 18.90 -4.36 8.52
C GLY A 180 19.20 -3.45 7.35
N SER A 181 20.08 -3.92 6.44
CA SER A 181 20.46 -3.15 5.24
C SER A 181 20.91 -4.08 4.12
N TRP A 182 20.43 -3.82 2.90
CA TRP A 182 20.72 -4.60 1.69
C TRP A 182 21.16 -3.66 0.57
N GLU A 183 22.35 -3.85 0.03
CA GLU A 183 22.84 -3.10 -1.13
C GLU A 183 22.05 -3.52 -2.38
N ILE A 184 21.40 -2.55 -3.04
CA ILE A 184 20.53 -2.80 -4.19
C ILE A 184 21.29 -3.53 -5.30
N SER A 185 22.49 -3.07 -5.65
CA SER A 185 23.33 -3.67 -6.68
C SER A 185 23.73 -5.13 -6.41
N LYS A 186 23.75 -5.57 -5.14
CA LYS A 186 24.05 -6.96 -4.75
C LYS A 186 22.83 -7.85 -4.82
N ILE A 187 21.65 -7.35 -4.41
CA ILE A 187 20.42 -8.14 -4.41
C ILE A 187 19.67 -8.11 -5.74
N ILE A 188 19.84 -7.06 -6.55
CA ILE A 188 19.25 -6.91 -7.88
C ILE A 188 20.38 -6.70 -8.90
N PRO A 189 20.97 -7.78 -9.44
CA PRO A 189 22.06 -7.64 -10.41
C PRO A 189 21.63 -6.86 -11.64
N LYS A 190 22.39 -5.81 -11.99
CA LYS A 190 22.14 -4.94 -13.15
C LYS A 190 20.83 -4.16 -13.10
N GLY A 191 20.37 -3.90 -11.90
CA GLY A 191 19.21 -3.06 -11.63
C GLY A 191 19.52 -1.99 -10.59
N ASP A 192 18.73 -0.95 -10.61
CA ASP A 192 18.75 0.15 -9.65
C ASP A 192 17.36 0.51 -9.15
N MET A 193 17.29 1.49 -8.27
CA MET A 193 16.05 2.10 -7.83
C MET A 193 16.19 3.63 -7.90
N ASP A 194 15.16 4.30 -8.38
CA ASP A 194 14.98 5.73 -8.22
C ASP A 194 13.97 6.04 -7.09
N SER A 195 13.77 7.31 -6.79
CA SER A 195 12.89 7.75 -5.70
C SER A 195 11.39 7.43 -5.92
N SER A 196 10.99 7.00 -7.12
CA SER A 196 9.61 6.63 -7.43
C SER A 196 9.31 5.15 -7.21
N LYS A 197 10.34 4.31 -7.00
CA LYS A 197 10.21 2.86 -6.87
C LYS A 197 9.60 2.48 -5.53
N ARG A 198 8.70 1.51 -5.55
CA ARG A 198 7.94 1.10 -4.38
C ARG A 198 8.57 -0.08 -3.65
N LEU A 199 8.32 -0.10 -2.35
CA LEU A 199 8.58 -1.23 -1.48
C LEU A 199 7.25 -1.70 -0.87
N SER A 200 7.06 -3.00 -0.74
CA SER A 200 5.89 -3.56 -0.06
C SER A 200 6.27 -4.84 0.68
N ILE A 201 6.03 -4.90 1.98
CA ILE A 201 6.34 -6.06 2.82
C ILE A 201 5.12 -6.95 3.02
N SER A 202 5.30 -8.27 2.99
CA SER A 202 4.26 -9.26 3.25
C SER A 202 3.73 -9.18 4.68
N ASP A 203 2.51 -9.69 4.92
CA ASP A 203 1.87 -9.63 6.25
C ASP A 203 2.63 -10.44 7.32
N ASP A 204 3.40 -11.47 6.92
CA ASP A 204 4.28 -12.23 7.82
C ASP A 204 5.67 -11.58 8.03
N GLY A 205 5.95 -10.48 7.33
CA GLY A 205 7.21 -9.74 7.44
C GLY A 205 8.43 -10.42 6.82
N LYS A 206 8.26 -11.48 6.03
CA LYS A 206 9.38 -12.28 5.51
C LYS A 206 9.75 -11.98 4.08
N SER A 207 8.86 -11.37 3.28
CA SER A 207 9.06 -11.14 1.86
C SER A 207 8.81 -9.68 1.49
N LEU A 208 9.83 -9.01 0.95
CA LEU A 208 9.74 -7.62 0.51
C LEU A 208 9.65 -7.59 -1.03
N LEU A 209 8.54 -7.07 -1.56
CA LEU A 209 8.46 -6.70 -2.98
C LEU A 209 9.24 -5.43 -3.22
N ILE A 210 9.99 -5.42 -4.31
CA ILE A 210 10.87 -4.33 -4.73
C ILE A 210 10.57 -4.05 -6.19
N ASP A 211 10.13 -2.85 -6.48
CA ASP A 211 10.08 -2.34 -7.85
C ASP A 211 11.47 -1.79 -8.19
N ALA A 212 12.07 -2.23 -9.29
CA ALA A 212 13.41 -1.82 -9.70
C ALA A 212 13.47 -1.49 -11.19
N ASN A 213 14.42 -0.66 -11.58
CA ASN A 213 14.79 -0.43 -12.96
C ASN A 213 15.77 -1.51 -13.44
N MET A 214 15.74 -1.86 -14.72
CA MET A 214 16.63 -2.84 -15.33
C MET A 214 17.43 -2.20 -16.46
N ASP A 215 18.56 -1.57 -16.13
CA ASP A 215 19.35 -0.71 -17.04
C ASP A 215 19.86 -1.40 -18.30
N GLU A 216 20.12 -2.70 -18.26
CA GLU A 216 20.61 -3.46 -19.40
C GLU A 216 19.50 -4.09 -20.26
N GLU A 217 18.22 -3.84 -19.95
CA GLU A 217 17.10 -4.34 -20.72
C GLU A 217 16.62 -3.30 -21.73
N GLU A 218 16.42 -3.72 -22.98
CA GLU A 218 15.85 -2.84 -23.99
C GLU A 218 14.40 -2.45 -23.59
N PRO A 219 14.12 -1.15 -23.47
CA PRO A 219 12.76 -0.68 -23.20
C PRO A 219 11.86 -0.95 -24.43
N PRO A 220 10.53 -0.92 -24.26
CA PRO A 220 9.63 -0.91 -25.39
C PRO A 220 9.87 0.29 -26.26
N LYS A 221 9.46 0.17 -27.52
CA LYS A 221 9.36 1.31 -28.42
C LYS A 221 8.46 2.38 -27.76
N ASP A 222 8.95 3.60 -27.73
CA ASP A 222 8.26 4.75 -27.12
C ASP A 222 8.27 4.81 -25.57
N TRP A 223 9.10 3.99 -24.90
CA TRP A 223 9.37 4.10 -23.47
C TRP A 223 10.65 4.90 -23.21
N GLU A 224 10.59 5.86 -22.31
CA GLU A 224 11.77 6.63 -21.88
C GLU A 224 12.33 6.05 -20.57
N GLY A 225 13.61 5.73 -20.55
CA GLY A 225 14.32 5.17 -19.40
C GLY A 225 14.33 3.64 -19.33
N PRO A 226 14.96 3.06 -18.31
CA PRO A 226 15.07 1.63 -18.12
C PRO A 226 13.70 1.01 -17.80
N PRO A 227 13.39 -0.19 -18.31
CA PRO A 227 12.13 -0.85 -18.02
C PRO A 227 12.06 -1.29 -16.56
N PRO A 228 10.89 -1.18 -15.91
CA PRO A 228 10.71 -1.65 -14.55
C PRO A 228 10.58 -3.17 -14.48
N ALA A 229 10.95 -3.74 -13.34
CA ALA A 229 10.72 -5.14 -12.99
C ALA A 229 10.38 -5.26 -11.50
N ILE A 230 9.64 -6.30 -11.15
CA ILE A 230 9.30 -6.61 -9.75
C ILE A 230 10.16 -7.77 -9.28
N TRP A 231 10.79 -7.55 -8.14
CA TRP A 231 11.59 -8.53 -7.41
C TRP A 231 10.97 -8.83 -6.06
N VAL A 232 11.27 -9.98 -5.50
CA VAL A 232 10.98 -10.31 -4.10
C VAL A 232 12.27 -10.64 -3.39
N LEU A 233 12.54 -9.96 -2.27
CA LEU A 233 13.61 -10.27 -1.34
C LEU A 233 13.03 -11.13 -0.21
N ASP A 234 13.52 -12.35 -0.07
CA ASP A 234 13.31 -13.17 1.12
C ASP A 234 14.22 -12.66 2.23
N ILE A 235 13.65 -12.05 3.25
CA ILE A 235 14.39 -11.39 4.33
C ILE A 235 15.25 -12.39 5.12
N PRO A 236 14.76 -13.59 5.50
CA PRO A 236 15.56 -14.56 6.25
C PRO A 236 16.80 -15.07 5.50
N SER A 237 16.70 -15.29 4.19
CA SER A 237 17.83 -15.80 3.38
C SER A 237 18.61 -14.71 2.67
N GLU A 238 18.12 -13.47 2.68
CA GLU A 238 18.67 -12.30 1.98
C GLU A 238 18.80 -12.50 0.46
N LYS A 239 18.00 -13.41 -0.12
CA LYS A 239 18.00 -13.69 -1.56
C LYS A 239 16.86 -12.97 -2.25
N ALA A 240 17.18 -12.22 -3.28
CA ALA A 240 16.16 -11.62 -4.16
C ALA A 240 15.93 -12.50 -5.40
N THR A 241 14.69 -12.59 -5.81
CA THR A 241 14.25 -13.31 -7.01
C THR A 241 13.34 -12.42 -7.84
N ARG A 242 13.59 -12.35 -9.14
CA ARG A 242 12.75 -11.62 -10.08
C ARG A 242 11.43 -12.36 -10.29
N LEU A 243 10.32 -11.65 -10.13
CA LEU A 243 8.95 -12.19 -10.30
C LEU A 243 8.41 -11.96 -11.71
N THR A 244 8.83 -10.86 -12.37
CA THR A 244 8.34 -10.52 -13.71
C THR A 244 9.31 -10.95 -14.80
N PRO A 245 8.83 -11.46 -15.94
CA PRO A 245 9.70 -11.86 -17.04
C PRO A 245 10.43 -10.65 -17.64
N LYS A 246 11.52 -10.90 -18.36
CA LYS A 246 12.14 -9.87 -19.21
C LYS A 246 11.14 -9.33 -20.23
N LYS A 247 11.23 -8.04 -20.54
CA LYS A 247 10.32 -7.33 -21.45
C LYS A 247 8.88 -7.20 -20.93
N SER A 248 8.66 -7.35 -19.63
CA SER A 248 7.44 -6.89 -18.95
C SER A 248 7.71 -5.52 -18.35
N TYR A 249 6.68 -4.70 -18.27
CA TYR A 249 6.77 -3.32 -17.78
C TYR A 249 5.98 -3.18 -16.48
N ALA A 250 6.25 -4.10 -15.57
CA ALA A 250 5.53 -4.22 -14.32
C ALA A 250 6.18 -3.40 -13.20
N ALA A 251 5.37 -2.59 -12.54
CA ALA A 251 5.73 -1.75 -11.41
C ALA A 251 4.56 -1.65 -10.41
N ASP A 252 4.66 -0.76 -9.44
CA ASP A 252 3.63 -0.43 -8.45
C ASP A 252 3.09 -1.67 -7.73
N SER A 253 4.01 -2.52 -7.25
CA SER A 253 3.62 -3.78 -6.62
C SER A 253 3.13 -3.58 -5.19
N CYS A 254 2.10 -4.33 -4.79
CA CYS A 254 1.67 -4.43 -3.40
C CYS A 254 1.07 -5.79 -3.06
N TRP A 255 1.30 -6.26 -1.84
CA TRP A 255 0.80 -7.55 -1.38
C TRP A 255 -0.72 -7.59 -1.23
N ILE A 256 -1.32 -8.73 -1.60
CA ILE A 256 -2.69 -9.12 -1.24
C ILE A 256 -2.64 -10.07 -0.04
N SER A 257 -1.71 -11.01 -0.04
CA SER A 257 -1.47 -12.01 0.99
C SER A 257 0.01 -12.39 0.94
N ASN A 258 0.47 -13.32 1.78
CA ASN A 258 1.86 -13.81 1.73
C ASN A 258 2.21 -14.59 0.44
N THR A 259 1.24 -14.86 -0.43
CA THR A 259 1.42 -15.64 -1.67
C THR A 259 0.95 -14.95 -2.94
N GLU A 260 0.23 -13.83 -2.83
CA GLU A 260 -0.34 -13.10 -3.95
C GLU A 260 -0.11 -11.60 -3.83
N PHE A 261 0.06 -10.94 -4.95
CA PHE A 261 0.28 -9.50 -5.03
C PHE A 261 -0.43 -8.88 -6.23
N LEU A 262 -0.64 -7.56 -6.16
CA LEU A 262 -1.01 -6.75 -7.31
C LEU A 262 0.25 -6.20 -7.97
N LEU A 263 0.15 -5.99 -9.26
CA LEU A 263 1.13 -5.27 -10.04
C LEU A 263 0.43 -4.41 -11.10
N VAL A 264 1.10 -3.38 -11.55
CA VAL A 264 0.70 -2.57 -12.69
C VAL A 264 1.55 -2.98 -13.89
N ASP A 265 0.93 -3.28 -15.02
CA ASP A 265 1.64 -3.51 -16.28
C ASP A 265 1.08 -2.56 -17.34
N THR A 266 1.98 -1.87 -18.04
CA THR A 266 1.64 -0.92 -19.10
C THR A 266 1.47 -1.58 -20.46
N GLY A 267 1.72 -2.89 -20.57
CA GLY A 267 1.67 -3.61 -21.83
C GLY A 267 2.76 -3.15 -22.84
N LYS A 268 2.76 -3.75 -24.01
CA LYS A 268 3.80 -3.52 -25.03
C LYS A 268 3.73 -2.14 -25.71
N ASP A 269 2.61 -1.44 -25.59
CA ASP A 269 2.39 -0.13 -26.22
C ASP A 269 2.65 1.06 -25.29
N ALA A 270 2.98 0.80 -24.03
CA ALA A 270 3.25 1.77 -22.97
C ALA A 270 2.15 2.85 -22.77
N LYS A 271 0.96 2.63 -23.37
CA LYS A 271 -0.10 3.65 -23.42
C LYS A 271 -1.14 3.53 -22.31
N THR A 272 -1.35 2.32 -21.80
CA THR A 272 -2.40 2.08 -20.82
C THR A 272 -1.94 1.14 -19.71
N SER A 273 -1.76 1.69 -18.53
CA SER A 273 -1.47 0.88 -17.33
C SER A 273 -2.73 0.15 -16.85
N SER A 274 -2.59 -1.08 -16.42
CA SER A 274 -3.68 -1.86 -15.82
C SER A 274 -3.18 -2.64 -14.62
N ILE A 275 -4.05 -2.85 -13.64
CA ILE A 275 -3.73 -3.61 -12.43
C ILE A 275 -4.03 -5.08 -12.68
N TYR A 276 -3.06 -5.92 -12.37
CA TYR A 276 -3.13 -7.38 -12.44
C TYR A 276 -2.93 -8.00 -11.06
N ARG A 277 -3.48 -9.18 -10.88
CA ARG A 277 -3.22 -10.04 -9.72
C ARG A 277 -2.29 -11.17 -10.14
N ALA A 278 -1.24 -11.39 -9.39
CA ALA A 278 -0.22 -12.39 -9.64
C ALA A 278 0.07 -13.22 -8.36
N ALA A 279 0.62 -14.41 -8.55
CA ALA A 279 1.09 -15.27 -7.47
C ALA A 279 2.62 -15.29 -7.43
N ILE A 280 3.20 -15.38 -6.23
CA ILE A 280 4.65 -15.50 -6.02
C ILE A 280 5.21 -16.80 -6.63
N ALA A 281 4.42 -17.87 -6.62
CA ALA A 281 4.78 -19.15 -7.22
C ALA A 281 4.88 -19.10 -8.75
N GLY A 282 4.59 -17.94 -9.37
CA GLY A 282 4.57 -17.76 -10.82
C GLY A 282 3.20 -18.02 -11.45
N GLY A 283 3.18 -18.07 -12.77
CA GLY A 283 1.96 -18.19 -13.57
C GLY A 283 1.61 -16.89 -14.30
N THR A 284 0.56 -16.92 -15.12
CA THR A 284 0.12 -15.76 -15.89
C THR A 284 -0.67 -14.79 -15.00
N PRO A 285 -0.25 -13.52 -14.85
CA PRO A 285 -1.00 -12.52 -14.11
C PRO A 285 -2.41 -12.35 -14.70
N ARG A 286 -3.41 -12.24 -13.84
CA ARG A 286 -4.81 -12.05 -14.21
C ARG A 286 -5.18 -10.58 -14.15
N LEU A 287 -5.68 -10.03 -15.26
CA LEU A 287 -6.21 -8.66 -15.31
C LEU A 287 -7.31 -8.47 -14.24
N LEU A 288 -7.17 -7.42 -13.44
CA LEU A 288 -8.11 -7.07 -12.39
C LEU A 288 -8.84 -5.76 -12.70
N ILE A 289 -8.10 -4.69 -12.98
CA ILE A 289 -8.68 -3.35 -13.23
C ILE A 289 -7.98 -2.71 -14.42
N LYS A 290 -8.72 -2.37 -15.46
CA LYS A 290 -8.22 -1.66 -16.65
C LYS A 290 -7.98 -0.18 -16.37
N ASN A 291 -7.01 0.40 -17.06
CA ASN A 291 -6.69 1.84 -17.03
C ASN A 291 -6.53 2.35 -15.59
N ALA A 292 -5.68 1.70 -14.82
CA ALA A 292 -5.48 1.98 -13.40
C ALA A 292 -4.02 1.70 -12.98
N PHE A 293 -3.56 2.44 -11.98
CA PHE A 293 -2.21 2.36 -11.44
C PHE A 293 -2.20 2.71 -9.94
N ASN A 294 -1.04 2.61 -9.28
CA ASN A 294 -0.84 2.88 -7.85
C ASN A 294 -1.84 2.12 -6.95
N PRO A 295 -1.92 0.79 -7.02
CA PRO A 295 -2.82 0.03 -6.15
C PRO A 295 -2.34 0.03 -4.70
N SER A 296 -3.30 0.01 -3.78
CA SER A 296 -3.11 -0.23 -2.36
C SER A 296 -4.24 -1.11 -1.85
N VAL A 297 -3.93 -2.09 -1.00
CA VAL A 297 -4.88 -3.09 -0.50
C VAL A 297 -5.04 -2.94 1.01
N SER A 298 -6.29 -2.96 1.50
CA SER A 298 -6.55 -3.03 2.94
C SER A 298 -6.05 -4.36 3.52
N ARG A 299 -5.57 -4.35 4.76
CA ARG A 299 -5.07 -5.55 5.40
C ARG A 299 -6.21 -6.50 5.76
N GLN A 300 -5.88 -7.75 5.95
CA GLN A 300 -6.78 -8.71 6.57
C GLN A 300 -6.81 -8.37 8.07
N SER A 301 -8.01 -8.21 8.64
CA SER A 301 -8.11 -8.10 10.10
C SER A 301 -7.52 -9.37 10.72
N PRO A 302 -6.70 -9.24 11.76
CA PRO A 302 -6.14 -10.40 12.46
C PRO A 302 -7.21 -11.30 13.05
#